data_8022876264d04f400bfb5732392d66d9
#
_entry.id   8022876264d04f400bfb5732392d66d9
#
_cell.length_a   1.000
_cell.length_b   1.000
_cell.length_c   1.000
_cell.angle_alpha   90.00
_cell.angle_beta   90.00
_cell.angle_gamma   90.00
#
_symmetry.space_group_name_H-M   'P 1'
#
loop_
_entity.id
_entity.type
_entity.pdbx_description
1 polymer ?
#
loop_
_entity_poly.entity_id
_entity_poly.type
_entity_poly.pdbx_seq_one_letter_code
_entity_poly.pdbx_strand_id
1 'polypeptide(L)'
;MNYIDMHCDTLAKAAAQQKKTAGELRNTMVDAKRLHQCGAKAQFFAMFLQQKREENWSDPGLAYTEKNNLWYTDAEIRKQMQDMYEVYQNTMETCSDIIAPAYNYEGLQCNWRQGKVSAFLTVENGCIVDGKMERIDKLYQMGVRLITLTWNDDNCFGHPHAKEAERMQLGLTSFGRKAVTYMAELGILVDV
;
A
#
# COMPACT_ATOMS: atom_id res chain seq x y z
N MET A 1 -9.92 13.01 20.23
CA MET A 1 -9.01 11.89 20.59
C MET A 1 -7.87 11.90 19.59
N ASN A 2 -6.61 11.76 20.03
CA ASN A 2 -5.49 11.67 19.11
C ASN A 2 -5.20 10.19 18.86
N TYR A 3 -5.03 9.78 17.60
CA TYR A 3 -4.76 8.40 17.23
C TYR A 3 -3.84 8.31 16.01
N ILE A 4 -3.21 7.16 15.84
CA ILE A 4 -2.48 6.75 14.65
C ILE A 4 -3.18 5.48 14.13
N ASP A 5 -3.51 5.47 12.85
CA ASP A 5 -4.06 4.30 12.18
C ASP A 5 -3.01 3.75 11.19
N MET A 6 -2.68 2.47 11.36
CA MET A 6 -1.58 1.83 10.63
C MET A 6 -2.00 1.29 9.26
N HIS A 7 -3.30 1.36 8.89
CA HIS A 7 -3.75 0.83 7.61
C HIS A 7 -5.05 1.47 7.11
N CYS A 8 -5.12 1.80 5.83
CA CYS A 8 -6.37 2.03 5.13
C CYS A 8 -6.21 1.82 3.61
N ASP A 9 -7.28 1.30 2.96
CA ASP A 9 -7.38 1.06 1.51
C ASP A 9 -7.96 2.24 0.73
N THR A 10 -7.87 3.43 1.29
CA THR A 10 -8.51 4.62 0.69
C THR A 10 -7.98 4.91 -0.71
N LEU A 11 -6.68 4.67 -0.96
CA LEU A 11 -6.08 4.88 -2.29
C LEU A 11 -6.68 3.94 -3.33
N ALA A 12 -6.80 2.64 -3.01
CA ALA A 12 -7.41 1.65 -3.89
C ALA A 12 -8.89 1.97 -4.18
N LYS A 13 -9.64 2.39 -3.15
CA LYS A 13 -11.04 2.81 -3.32
C LYS A 13 -11.18 4.05 -4.19
N ALA A 14 -10.30 5.03 -4.04
CA ALA A 14 -10.29 6.24 -4.87
C ALA A 14 -9.93 5.92 -6.33
N ALA A 15 -8.88 5.13 -6.56
CA ALA A 15 -8.45 4.69 -7.88
C ALA A 15 -9.56 3.90 -8.61
N ALA A 16 -10.20 2.93 -7.93
CA ALA A 16 -11.31 2.16 -8.49
C ALA A 16 -12.53 3.03 -8.85
N GLN A 17 -12.76 4.13 -8.13
CA GLN A 17 -13.80 5.11 -8.44
C GLN A 17 -13.34 6.18 -9.45
N GLN A 18 -12.16 6.02 -10.05
CA GLN A 18 -11.55 7.00 -10.95
C GLN A 18 -11.44 8.41 -10.34
N LYS A 19 -11.25 8.49 -9.02
CA LYS A 19 -11.03 9.75 -8.31
C LYS A 19 -9.56 10.13 -8.37
N LYS A 20 -9.30 11.41 -8.60
CA LYS A 20 -7.93 11.95 -8.66
C LYS A 20 -7.32 12.15 -7.27
N THR A 21 -8.14 12.25 -6.23
CA THR A 21 -7.67 12.50 -4.86
C THR A 21 -8.48 11.70 -3.83
N ALA A 22 -7.89 11.45 -2.68
CA ALA A 22 -8.54 10.92 -1.48
C ALA A 22 -8.91 12.02 -0.47
N GLY A 23 -9.09 13.27 -0.93
CA GLY A 23 -9.40 14.42 -0.09
C GLY A 23 -10.78 14.33 0.54
N GLU A 24 -11.80 14.06 -0.25
CA GLU A 24 -13.18 13.84 0.19
C GLU A 24 -13.84 12.78 -0.71
N LEU A 25 -14.25 11.66 -0.11
CA LEU A 25 -14.81 10.52 -0.82
C LEU A 25 -16.20 10.15 -0.27
N ARG A 26 -17.19 9.94 -1.15
CA ARG A 26 -18.57 9.66 -0.71
C ARG A 26 -18.78 8.26 -0.14
N ASN A 27 -18.17 7.25 -0.75
CA ASN A 27 -18.42 5.83 -0.45
C ASN A 27 -17.25 5.17 0.29
N THR A 28 -16.56 5.93 1.15
CA THR A 28 -15.47 5.42 2.00
C THR A 28 -15.67 5.91 3.41
N MET A 29 -15.12 5.19 4.38
CA MET A 29 -15.14 5.60 5.79
C MET A 29 -13.96 6.53 6.11
N VAL A 30 -12.88 6.43 5.36
CA VAL A 30 -11.62 7.15 5.57
C VAL A 30 -11.30 8.01 4.35
N ASP A 31 -11.04 9.28 4.58
CA ASP A 31 -10.47 10.25 3.63
C ASP A 31 -9.74 11.36 4.41
N ALA A 32 -8.98 12.20 3.70
CA ALA A 32 -8.14 13.22 4.35
C ALA A 32 -8.94 14.20 5.21
N LYS A 33 -10.13 14.62 4.76
CA LYS A 33 -10.99 15.56 5.48
C LYS A 33 -11.51 14.96 6.79
N ARG A 34 -12.03 13.71 6.74
CA ARG A 34 -12.52 13.01 7.95
C ARG A 34 -11.40 12.72 8.93
N LEU A 35 -10.22 12.27 8.45
CA LEU A 35 -9.05 12.04 9.30
C LEU A 35 -8.69 13.31 10.08
N HIS A 36 -8.61 14.44 9.39
CA HIS A 36 -8.32 15.73 10.04
C HIS A 36 -9.39 16.13 11.06
N GLN A 37 -10.67 16.03 10.68
CA GLN A 37 -11.79 16.37 11.56
C GLN A 37 -11.88 15.47 12.81
N CYS A 38 -11.50 14.19 12.68
CA CYS A 38 -11.49 13.23 13.79
C CYS A 38 -10.20 13.28 14.64
N GLY A 39 -9.24 14.14 14.31
CA GLY A 39 -8.02 14.33 15.09
C GLY A 39 -6.98 13.22 14.91
N ALA A 40 -6.95 12.57 13.74
CA ALA A 40 -5.88 11.64 13.38
C ALA A 40 -4.52 12.36 13.42
N LYS A 41 -3.52 11.72 14.00
CA LYS A 41 -2.13 12.21 13.98
C LYS A 41 -1.35 11.65 12.80
N ALA A 42 -1.61 10.40 12.48
CA ALA A 42 -1.07 9.76 11.29
C ALA A 42 -2.05 8.74 10.73
N GLN A 43 -1.95 8.56 9.42
CA GLN A 43 -2.59 7.50 8.67
C GLN A 43 -1.57 6.85 7.74
N PHE A 44 -1.55 5.53 7.74
CA PHE A 44 -0.79 4.73 6.80
C PHE A 44 -1.72 4.38 5.63
N PHE A 45 -1.39 4.89 4.45
CA PHE A 45 -2.17 4.72 3.22
C PHE A 45 -1.58 3.59 2.41
N ALA A 46 -2.31 2.49 2.30
CA ALA A 46 -1.86 1.31 1.59
C ALA A 46 -2.08 1.44 0.07
N MET A 47 -1.05 1.13 -0.69
CA MET A 47 -1.16 0.71 -2.07
C MET A 47 -1.32 -0.81 -2.05
N PHE A 48 -2.56 -1.29 -2.03
CA PHE A 48 -2.87 -2.71 -2.09
C PHE A 48 -2.65 -3.23 -3.50
N LEU A 49 -1.74 -4.20 -3.65
CA LEU A 49 -1.36 -4.78 -4.93
C LEU A 49 -1.96 -6.16 -5.08
N GLN A 50 -3.02 -6.23 -5.83
CA GLN A 50 -3.69 -7.49 -6.10
C GLN A 50 -2.88 -8.30 -7.12
N GLN A 51 -2.41 -9.46 -6.70
CA GLN A 51 -1.57 -10.36 -7.50
C GLN A 51 -2.40 -11.34 -8.33
N LYS A 52 -3.59 -11.67 -7.83
CA LYS A 52 -4.51 -12.62 -8.43
C LYS A 52 -5.91 -12.03 -8.51
N ARG A 53 -6.60 -12.29 -9.62
CA ARG A 53 -8.01 -11.91 -9.79
C ARG A 53 -8.89 -12.81 -8.91
N GLU A 54 -9.90 -12.23 -8.27
CA GLU A 54 -10.89 -13.02 -7.56
C GLU A 54 -11.73 -13.85 -8.56
N GLU A 55 -11.97 -15.12 -8.25
CA GLU A 55 -12.69 -16.04 -9.14
C GLU A 55 -14.11 -15.57 -9.48
N ASN A 56 -14.72 -14.78 -8.61
CA ASN A 56 -16.08 -14.25 -8.76
C ASN A 56 -16.13 -12.80 -9.29
N TRP A 57 -14.98 -12.23 -9.65
CA TRP A 57 -14.96 -10.86 -10.13
C TRP A 57 -15.38 -10.80 -11.60
N SER A 58 -16.62 -10.36 -11.82
CA SER A 58 -17.13 -10.02 -13.14
C SER A 58 -16.73 -8.60 -13.50
N ASP A 59 -15.55 -8.40 -14.04
CA ASP A 59 -15.24 -7.16 -14.75
C ASP A 59 -15.88 -7.23 -16.14
N PRO A 60 -16.93 -6.44 -16.42
CA PRO A 60 -17.60 -6.47 -17.70
C PRO A 60 -16.73 -5.99 -18.87
N GLY A 61 -15.60 -5.32 -18.59
CA GLY A 61 -14.66 -4.82 -19.60
C GLY A 61 -13.59 -5.84 -20.02
N LEU A 62 -13.41 -6.98 -19.31
CA LEU A 62 -12.42 -7.97 -19.67
C LEU A 62 -12.88 -8.90 -20.80
N ALA A 63 -12.00 -9.14 -21.77
CA ALA A 63 -12.23 -10.15 -22.80
C ALA A 63 -12.32 -11.57 -22.18
N TYR A 64 -13.06 -12.48 -22.84
CA TYR A 64 -13.25 -13.86 -22.35
C TYR A 64 -11.93 -14.60 -22.07
N THR A 65 -10.91 -14.37 -22.90
CA THR A 65 -9.57 -14.96 -22.76
C THR A 65 -8.82 -14.44 -21.53
N GLU A 66 -9.07 -13.20 -21.13
CA GLU A 66 -8.47 -12.57 -19.94
C GLU A 66 -9.15 -13.02 -18.66
N LYS A 67 -10.47 -13.36 -18.71
CA LYS A 67 -11.23 -13.90 -17.57
C LYS A 67 -10.71 -15.26 -17.08
N ASN A 68 -10.02 -16.01 -17.93
CA ASN A 68 -9.43 -17.32 -17.57
C ASN A 68 -8.00 -17.18 -17.00
N ASN A 69 -7.38 -16.02 -17.07
CA ASN A 69 -6.08 -15.77 -16.45
C ASN A 69 -6.29 -15.17 -15.06
N LEU A 70 -6.12 -15.99 -14.03
CA LEU A 70 -6.30 -15.58 -12.64
C LEU A 70 -5.17 -14.69 -12.12
N TRP A 71 -4.02 -14.66 -12.78
CA TRP A 71 -2.87 -13.87 -12.35
C TRP A 71 -2.75 -12.56 -13.12
N TYR A 72 -2.50 -11.47 -12.40
CA TYR A 72 -2.12 -10.20 -13.01
C TYR A 72 -0.68 -10.24 -13.51
N THR A 73 -0.42 -9.64 -14.64
CA THR A 73 0.95 -9.45 -15.15
C THR A 73 1.69 -8.40 -14.32
N ASP A 74 3.03 -8.42 -14.37
CA ASP A 74 3.86 -7.40 -13.73
C ASP A 74 3.53 -5.96 -14.23
N ALA A 75 3.12 -5.82 -15.48
CA ALA A 75 2.67 -4.52 -16.02
C ALA A 75 1.36 -4.04 -15.40
N GLU A 76 0.39 -4.94 -15.19
CA GLU A 76 -0.88 -4.63 -14.56
C GLU A 76 -0.70 -4.30 -13.07
N ILE A 77 0.16 -5.03 -12.35
CA ILE A 77 0.49 -4.74 -10.95
C ILE A 77 1.17 -3.36 -10.83
N ARG A 78 2.10 -3.04 -11.73
CA ARG A 78 2.70 -1.70 -11.76
C ARG A 78 1.68 -0.61 -12.05
N LYS A 79 0.71 -0.90 -12.92
CA LYS A 79 -0.37 0.07 -13.18
C LYS A 79 -1.25 0.28 -11.95
N GLN A 80 -1.63 -0.77 -11.24
CA GLN A 80 -2.37 -0.64 -9.96
C GLN A 80 -1.61 0.28 -8.99
N MET A 81 -0.31 0.04 -8.82
CA MET A 81 0.54 0.87 -7.96
C MET A 81 0.58 2.32 -8.42
N GLN A 82 0.78 2.55 -9.72
CA GLN A 82 0.87 3.90 -10.30
C GLN A 82 -0.43 4.68 -10.10
N ASP A 83 -1.58 4.07 -10.38
CA ASP A 83 -2.89 4.71 -10.21
C ASP A 83 -3.13 5.15 -8.75
N MET A 84 -2.78 4.31 -7.77
CA MET A 84 -2.88 4.64 -6.35
C MET A 84 -1.85 5.69 -5.91
N TYR A 85 -0.64 5.62 -6.44
CA TYR A 85 0.41 6.60 -6.16
C TYR A 85 0.03 8.01 -6.66
N GLU A 86 -0.56 8.11 -7.84
CA GLU A 86 -1.08 9.38 -8.37
C GLU A 86 -2.18 9.95 -7.49
N VAL A 87 -3.10 9.11 -7.00
CA VAL A 87 -4.12 9.54 -6.01
C VAL A 87 -3.46 10.09 -4.75
N TYR A 88 -2.43 9.40 -4.23
CA TYR A 88 -1.70 9.85 -3.05
C TYR A 88 -1.03 11.22 -3.29
N GLN A 89 -0.26 11.36 -4.37
CA GLN A 89 0.44 12.61 -4.70
C GLN A 89 -0.54 13.78 -4.85
N ASN A 90 -1.60 13.59 -5.63
CA ASN A 90 -2.63 14.61 -5.83
C ASN A 90 -3.35 14.97 -4.51
N THR A 91 -3.51 14.01 -3.59
CA THR A 91 -4.09 14.27 -2.26
C THR A 91 -3.15 15.14 -1.42
N MET A 92 -1.85 14.83 -1.41
CA MET A 92 -0.86 15.62 -0.67
C MET A 92 -0.76 17.05 -1.20
N GLU A 93 -0.93 17.25 -2.51
CA GLU A 93 -0.92 18.56 -3.14
C GLU A 93 -2.19 19.34 -2.84
N THR A 94 -3.36 18.76 -3.13
CA THR A 94 -4.67 19.45 -3.08
C THR A 94 -5.22 19.64 -1.68
N CYS A 95 -4.79 18.84 -0.70
CA CYS A 95 -5.22 18.90 0.70
C CYS A 95 -4.08 19.30 1.64
N SER A 96 -3.07 19.99 1.12
CA SER A 96 -1.83 20.32 1.86
C SER A 96 -2.03 21.21 3.10
N ASP A 97 -3.20 21.81 3.26
CA ASP A 97 -3.62 22.55 4.45
C ASP A 97 -3.96 21.63 5.64
N ILE A 98 -4.42 20.40 5.41
CA ILE A 98 -4.90 19.47 6.45
C ILE A 98 -4.11 18.17 6.58
N ILE A 99 -3.35 17.78 5.54
CA ILE A 99 -2.56 16.55 5.51
C ILE A 99 -1.23 16.80 4.80
N ALA A 100 -0.18 16.11 5.24
CA ALA A 100 1.14 16.20 4.60
C ALA A 100 1.88 14.86 4.69
N PRO A 101 2.78 14.55 3.72
CA PRO A 101 3.55 13.32 3.77
C PRO A 101 4.47 13.30 5.00
N ALA A 102 4.71 12.11 5.54
CA ALA A 102 5.70 11.87 6.57
C ALA A 102 6.54 10.64 6.20
N TYR A 103 7.84 10.72 6.46
CA TYR A 103 8.79 9.68 6.12
C TYR A 103 9.49 9.10 7.36
N ASN A 104 9.35 9.77 8.51
CA ASN A 104 9.98 9.44 9.77
C ASN A 104 9.24 10.13 10.93
N TYR A 105 9.73 9.94 12.14
CA TYR A 105 9.16 10.52 13.35
C TYR A 105 9.25 12.05 13.39
N GLU A 106 10.33 12.63 12.90
CA GLU A 106 10.53 14.09 12.85
C GLU A 106 9.48 14.75 11.93
N GLY A 107 9.21 14.13 10.76
CA GLY A 107 8.17 14.56 9.83
C GLY A 107 6.78 14.50 10.47
N LEU A 108 6.47 13.41 11.18
CA LEU A 108 5.23 13.28 11.93
C LEU A 108 5.08 14.40 12.97
N GLN A 109 6.11 14.67 13.75
CA GLN A 109 6.11 15.74 14.75
C GLN A 109 5.94 17.12 14.13
N CYS A 110 6.59 17.36 12.99
CA CYS A 110 6.48 18.63 12.26
C CYS A 110 5.03 18.85 11.79
N ASN A 111 4.42 17.87 11.16
CA ASN A 111 3.03 17.92 10.69
C ASN A 111 2.06 18.12 11.86
N TRP A 112 2.28 17.42 12.97
CA TRP A 112 1.45 17.57 14.15
C TRP A 112 1.46 19.01 14.70
N ARG A 113 2.65 19.63 14.80
CA ARG A 113 2.77 21.03 15.25
C ARG A 113 2.04 22.01 14.33
N GLN A 114 1.90 21.66 13.04
CA GLN A 114 1.16 22.44 12.05
C GLN A 114 -0.34 22.12 12.03
N GLY A 115 -0.83 21.24 12.90
CA GLY A 115 -2.23 20.80 12.91
C GLY A 115 -2.63 19.87 11.77
N LYS A 116 -1.65 19.28 11.06
CA LYS A 116 -1.89 18.40 9.91
C LYS A 116 -1.84 16.92 10.30
N VAL A 117 -2.57 16.11 9.54
CA VAL A 117 -2.43 14.64 9.57
C VAL A 117 -1.14 14.24 8.85
N SER A 118 -0.38 13.33 9.42
CA SER A 118 0.79 12.75 8.74
C SER A 118 0.37 11.56 7.88
N ALA A 119 0.68 11.63 6.59
CA ALA A 119 0.42 10.54 5.65
C ALA A 119 1.69 9.71 5.43
N PHE A 120 1.68 8.45 5.85
CA PHE A 120 2.70 7.48 5.51
C PHE A 120 2.23 6.63 4.33
N LEU A 121 3.03 6.55 3.28
CA LEU A 121 2.75 5.70 2.14
C LEU A 121 3.26 4.28 2.42
N THR A 122 2.42 3.28 2.13
CA THR A 122 2.74 1.88 2.36
C THR A 122 2.41 1.02 1.15
N VAL A 123 2.98 -0.18 1.09
CA VAL A 123 2.62 -1.20 0.11
C VAL A 123 2.06 -2.40 0.86
N GLU A 124 0.84 -2.80 0.54
CA GLU A 124 0.27 -4.07 0.96
C GLU A 124 0.43 -5.09 -0.16
N ASN A 125 1.04 -6.24 0.17
CA ASN A 125 1.53 -7.25 -0.75
C ASN A 125 2.76 -6.81 -1.56
N GLY A 126 3.95 -7.16 -1.07
CA GLY A 126 5.23 -6.83 -1.68
C GLY A 126 5.53 -7.50 -3.04
N CYS A 127 4.54 -8.12 -3.69
CA CYS A 127 4.71 -8.86 -4.95
C CYS A 127 5.38 -8.03 -6.07
N ILE A 128 5.20 -6.70 -6.06
CA ILE A 128 5.80 -5.77 -7.02
C ILE A 128 7.35 -5.82 -7.01
N VAL A 129 7.95 -6.23 -5.90
CA VAL A 129 9.40 -6.32 -5.76
C VAL A 129 9.98 -7.42 -6.68
N ASP A 130 9.25 -8.53 -6.90
CA ASP A 130 9.57 -9.55 -7.91
C ASP A 130 11.03 -10.06 -7.81
N GLY A 131 11.55 -10.24 -6.58
CA GLY A 131 12.89 -10.72 -6.31
C GLY A 131 14.03 -9.75 -6.68
N LYS A 132 13.74 -8.46 -6.85
CA LYS A 132 14.70 -7.44 -7.30
C LYS A 132 14.88 -6.37 -6.21
N MET A 133 16.07 -6.33 -5.58
CA MET A 133 16.38 -5.38 -4.50
C MET A 133 16.23 -3.92 -4.95
N GLU A 134 16.59 -3.59 -6.17
CA GLU A 134 16.46 -2.25 -6.75
C GLU A 134 15.01 -1.77 -6.83
N ARG A 135 14.02 -2.66 -6.74
CA ARG A 135 12.62 -2.26 -6.64
C ARG A 135 12.27 -1.79 -5.24
N ILE A 136 12.92 -2.30 -4.19
CA ILE A 136 12.79 -1.79 -2.83
C ILE A 136 13.33 -0.36 -2.76
N ASP A 137 14.48 -0.09 -3.39
CA ASP A 137 15.03 1.27 -3.49
C ASP A 137 14.04 2.24 -4.15
N LYS A 138 13.42 1.81 -5.25
CA LYS A 138 12.41 2.64 -5.94
C LYS A 138 11.20 2.92 -5.06
N LEU A 139 10.69 1.94 -4.33
CA LEU A 139 9.60 2.14 -3.38
C LEU A 139 10.01 3.12 -2.27
N TYR A 140 11.22 2.99 -1.72
CA TYR A 140 11.75 3.92 -0.73
C TYR A 140 11.85 5.36 -1.27
N GLN A 141 12.33 5.54 -2.51
CA GLN A 141 12.42 6.83 -3.19
C GLN A 141 11.04 7.44 -3.47
N MET A 142 10.01 6.61 -3.74
CA MET A 142 8.62 7.05 -3.84
C MET A 142 8.03 7.51 -2.50
N GLY A 143 8.71 7.24 -1.39
CA GLY A 143 8.28 7.61 -0.04
C GLY A 143 7.63 6.48 0.77
N VAL A 144 7.65 5.24 0.28
CA VAL A 144 7.13 4.07 1.03
C VAL A 144 7.97 3.86 2.29
N ARG A 145 7.28 3.64 3.42
CA ARG A 145 7.91 3.41 4.74
C ARG A 145 7.40 2.19 5.48
N LEU A 146 6.51 1.43 4.86
CA LEU A 146 6.06 0.12 5.35
C LEU A 146 5.72 -0.76 4.16
N ILE A 147 6.11 -2.03 4.22
CA ILE A 147 5.75 -3.05 3.22
C ILE A 147 5.23 -4.28 3.95
N THR A 148 3.97 -4.65 3.69
CA THR A 148 3.43 -5.96 4.05
C THR A 148 3.98 -6.98 3.07
N LEU A 149 4.70 -7.97 3.57
CA LEU A 149 5.50 -8.88 2.74
C LEU A 149 4.67 -9.71 1.77
N THR A 150 3.62 -10.35 2.28
CA THR A 150 2.69 -11.19 1.51
C THR A 150 1.24 -10.80 1.81
N TRP A 151 0.32 -11.26 0.99
CA TRP A 151 -1.11 -11.22 1.27
C TRP A 151 -1.65 -12.67 1.28
N ASN A 152 -2.50 -13.05 0.34
CA ASN A 152 -3.08 -14.41 0.30
C ASN A 152 -2.28 -15.41 -0.56
N ASP A 153 -1.37 -14.94 -1.40
CA ASP A 153 -0.60 -15.76 -2.33
C ASP A 153 0.91 -15.64 -2.07
N ASP A 154 1.63 -16.70 -2.46
CA ASP A 154 3.09 -16.71 -2.41
C ASP A 154 3.68 -15.62 -3.31
N ASN A 155 4.76 -15.00 -2.85
CA ASN A 155 5.53 -14.06 -3.67
C ASN A 155 7.03 -14.19 -3.39
N CYS A 156 7.84 -13.25 -3.89
CA CYS A 156 9.29 -13.31 -3.74
C CYS A 156 9.77 -13.25 -2.27
N PHE A 157 8.98 -12.66 -1.35
CA PHE A 157 9.35 -12.58 0.06
C PHE A 157 9.11 -13.87 0.82
N GLY A 158 8.00 -14.55 0.55
CA GLY A 158 7.64 -15.71 1.37
C GLY A 158 6.31 -16.33 1.02
N HIS A 159 5.86 -17.14 1.97
CA HIS A 159 4.63 -17.91 1.91
C HIS A 159 3.68 -17.39 3.00
N PRO A 160 2.46 -16.98 2.66
CA PRO A 160 1.48 -16.53 3.63
C PRO A 160 0.89 -17.70 4.43
N HIS A 161 0.02 -17.38 5.37
CA HIS A 161 -0.78 -18.36 6.08
C HIS A 161 -1.51 -19.30 5.10
N ALA A 162 -1.46 -20.60 5.35
CA ALA A 162 -2.08 -21.63 4.53
C ALA A 162 -2.85 -22.62 5.41
N LYS A 163 -3.84 -23.31 4.82
CA LYS A 163 -4.60 -24.37 5.51
C LYS A 163 -3.82 -25.68 5.59
N GLU A 164 -2.97 -25.93 4.62
CA GLU A 164 -2.17 -27.13 4.51
C GLU A 164 -0.98 -27.11 5.49
N ALA A 165 -0.88 -28.14 6.34
CA ALA A 165 0.14 -28.21 7.38
C ALA A 165 1.58 -28.09 6.85
N GLU A 166 1.87 -28.63 5.67
CA GLU A 166 3.17 -28.56 5.02
C GLU A 166 3.49 -27.11 4.60
N ARG A 167 2.52 -26.38 4.04
CA ARG A 167 2.70 -24.98 3.65
C ARG A 167 2.84 -24.07 4.86
N MET A 168 2.20 -24.39 5.98
CA MET A 168 2.36 -23.65 7.24
C MET A 168 3.77 -23.69 7.81
N GLN A 169 4.61 -24.65 7.40
CA GLN A 169 6.02 -24.72 7.78
C GLN A 169 6.92 -23.83 6.90
N LEU A 170 6.39 -23.35 5.79
CA LEU A 170 7.13 -22.45 4.93
C LEU A 170 7.09 -21.03 5.54
N GLY A 171 8.17 -20.31 5.38
CA GLY A 171 8.30 -18.93 5.85
C GLY A 171 8.90 -18.05 4.76
N LEU A 172 9.83 -17.19 5.14
CA LEU A 172 10.52 -16.33 4.19
C LEU A 172 11.38 -17.15 3.22
N THR A 173 11.37 -16.75 1.95
CA THR A 173 12.32 -17.23 0.96
C THR A 173 13.76 -16.77 1.28
N SER A 174 14.74 -17.26 0.55
CA SER A 174 16.11 -16.75 0.66
C SER A 174 16.22 -15.27 0.27
N PHE A 175 15.43 -14.83 -0.70
CA PHE A 175 15.31 -13.43 -1.07
C PHE A 175 14.63 -12.65 0.07
N GLY A 176 13.49 -13.14 0.58
CA GLY A 176 12.73 -12.47 1.65
C GLY A 176 13.57 -12.17 2.88
N ARG A 177 14.40 -13.13 3.34
CA ARG A 177 15.32 -12.89 4.47
C ARG A 177 16.31 -11.76 4.22
N LYS A 178 16.91 -11.70 3.03
CA LYS A 178 17.82 -10.61 2.64
C LYS A 178 17.08 -9.27 2.53
N ALA A 179 15.91 -9.30 1.93
CA ALA A 179 15.09 -8.12 1.72
C ALA A 179 14.60 -7.51 3.03
N VAL A 180 14.20 -8.32 4.02
CA VAL A 180 13.82 -7.84 5.37
C VAL A 180 14.98 -7.13 6.05
N THR A 181 16.20 -7.68 5.98
CA THR A 181 17.40 -7.01 6.53
C THR A 181 17.63 -5.67 5.82
N TYR A 182 17.56 -5.67 4.50
CA TYR A 182 17.76 -4.47 3.69
C TYR A 182 16.70 -3.38 3.95
N MET A 183 15.43 -3.78 4.07
CA MET A 183 14.35 -2.86 4.44
C MET A 183 14.58 -2.22 5.80
N ALA A 184 15.04 -2.99 6.78
CA ALA A 184 15.38 -2.46 8.11
C ALA A 184 16.51 -1.44 8.06
N GLU A 185 17.55 -1.67 7.24
CA GLU A 185 18.66 -0.73 7.01
C GLU A 185 18.18 0.58 6.37
N LEU A 186 17.21 0.52 5.45
CA LEU A 186 16.60 1.68 4.82
C LEU A 186 15.60 2.41 5.76
N GLY A 187 15.16 1.80 6.84
CA GLY A 187 14.11 2.34 7.71
C GLY A 187 12.69 2.12 7.15
N ILE A 188 12.49 1.08 6.34
CA ILE A 188 11.16 0.59 5.93
C ILE A 188 10.68 -0.40 6.98
N LEU A 189 9.49 -0.18 7.53
CA LEU A 189 8.83 -1.11 8.45
C LEU A 189 8.41 -2.38 7.70
N VAL A 190 8.67 -3.52 8.32
CA VAL A 190 8.23 -4.82 7.82
C VAL A 190 6.92 -5.16 8.51
N ASP A 191 5.91 -5.48 7.71
CA ASP A 191 4.58 -5.91 8.16
C ASP A 191 4.28 -7.33 7.65
N VAL A 192 3.52 -8.12 8.46
CA VAL A 192 3.25 -9.55 8.23
C VAL A 192 1.81 -9.91 8.55
#